data_88e724ed63edf386d83a6fb5daf02fa6
#
_entry.id   88e724ed63edf386d83a6fb5daf02fa6
#
_cell.length_a   1.000
_cell.length_b   1.000
_cell.length_c   1.000
_cell.angle_alpha   90.00
_cell.angle_beta   90.00
_cell.angle_gamma   90.00
#
_symmetry.space_group_name_H-M   'P 1'
#
loop_
_entity.id
_entity.type
_entity.pdbx_description
1 polymer ?
#
loop_
_entity_poly.entity_id
_entity_poly.type
_entity_poly.pdbx_seq_one_letter_code
_entity_poly.pdbx_strand_id
1 'polypeptide(L)'
;MARECDGVMPSMGYLNDEDLAAALTYVMKSWGNDYAAVSVAEVAALREELGQGDRAEGGRHTGTTEGEMRYRGTPSPIDAEQTRQVRSDGGAEMTEAEYQTATKLYFERCAGCHGVLRKGATGKPLTPDITVEKGTEYLKALITYGSPAGMPNWGSSGELSAEEIDVMARFLQQEPPEPPEFGMAEMRETWKVMVAPEDRPTKPMHDRNIDNFFAVTLRDAGQVAIIDGDTKEIVSILPTGYAVHISRPSASGRYVFTIGRDGKVDMIDLWSETPTIVAEIKIGLEARSVETSKYKGYEDKLAIAGAYWPPQFTIMDGDTLEPLKIVSTRGMTVDTQEYHPNHALRRSSHHVSILNSSLT
;
A
#
# COMPACT_ATOMS: atom_id res chain seq x y z
N MET A 1 10.40 -31.88 13.31
CA MET A 1 9.89 -30.74 14.11
C MET A 1 9.08 -29.87 13.15
N ALA A 2 7.76 -29.98 13.18
CA ALA A 2 6.89 -29.05 12.45
C ALA A 2 7.00 -27.70 13.13
N ARG A 3 7.41 -26.66 12.41
CA ARG A 3 7.25 -25.27 12.88
C ARG A 3 5.77 -24.96 12.79
N GLU A 4 5.15 -24.67 13.91
CA GLU A 4 3.85 -24.02 13.93
C GLU A 4 4.00 -22.69 13.20
N CYS A 5 3.28 -22.53 12.10
CA CYS A 5 3.13 -21.25 11.41
C CYS A 5 1.97 -20.52 12.09
N ASP A 6 2.25 -19.50 12.88
CA ASP A 6 1.24 -18.59 13.47
C ASP A 6 0.54 -17.68 12.43
N GLY A 7 0.74 -17.95 11.15
CA GLY A 7 0.08 -17.25 10.05
C GLY A 7 -1.32 -17.83 9.79
N VAL A 8 -2.35 -17.03 9.94
CA VAL A 8 -3.71 -17.37 9.49
C VAL A 8 -3.69 -17.47 7.97
N MET A 9 -3.74 -18.69 7.44
CA MET A 9 -3.93 -18.89 6.00
C MET A 9 -5.37 -18.47 5.65
N PRO A 10 -5.57 -17.57 4.67
CA PRO A 10 -6.92 -17.23 4.25
C PRO A 10 -7.66 -18.49 3.76
N SER A 11 -8.96 -18.56 4.04
CA SER A 11 -9.77 -19.69 3.61
C SER A 11 -9.72 -19.83 2.08
N MET A 12 -9.20 -20.94 1.59
CA MET A 12 -9.20 -21.31 0.18
C MET A 12 -10.48 -22.07 -0.22
N GLY A 13 -11.48 -22.01 0.62
CA GLY A 13 -12.75 -22.69 0.44
C GLY A 13 -13.51 -22.30 -0.85
N TYR A 14 -13.12 -21.24 -1.53
CA TYR A 14 -13.68 -20.81 -2.83
C TYR A 14 -13.12 -21.58 -4.04
N LEU A 15 -12.00 -22.28 -3.89
CA LEU A 15 -11.45 -23.11 -4.95
C LEU A 15 -12.30 -24.37 -5.08
N ASN A 16 -12.47 -24.88 -6.30
CA ASN A 16 -13.01 -26.21 -6.51
C ASN A 16 -11.99 -27.28 -6.04
N ASP A 17 -12.41 -28.53 -5.98
CA ASP A 17 -11.55 -29.62 -5.48
C ASP A 17 -10.35 -29.87 -6.37
N GLU A 18 -10.49 -29.65 -7.68
CA GLU A 18 -9.44 -29.82 -8.67
C GLU A 18 -8.36 -28.75 -8.51
N ASP A 19 -8.75 -27.48 -8.43
CA ASP A 19 -7.84 -26.36 -8.26
C ASP A 19 -7.13 -26.43 -6.90
N LEU A 20 -7.85 -26.85 -5.84
CA LEU A 20 -7.26 -27.01 -4.52
C LEU A 20 -6.27 -28.17 -4.47
N ALA A 21 -6.60 -29.30 -5.07
CA ALA A 21 -5.71 -30.45 -5.19
C ALA A 21 -4.43 -30.10 -5.98
N ALA A 22 -4.58 -29.36 -7.08
CA ALA A 22 -3.46 -28.88 -7.88
C ALA A 22 -2.55 -27.91 -7.09
N ALA A 23 -3.14 -26.94 -6.38
CA ALA A 23 -2.40 -26.00 -5.55
C ALA A 23 -1.65 -26.70 -4.41
N LEU A 24 -2.31 -27.60 -3.70
CA LEU A 24 -1.69 -28.39 -2.63
C LEU A 24 -0.56 -29.29 -3.18
N THR A 25 -0.79 -29.95 -4.32
CA THR A 25 0.25 -30.74 -4.98
C THR A 25 1.46 -29.90 -5.35
N TYR A 26 1.24 -28.70 -5.87
CA TYR A 26 2.33 -27.75 -6.18
C TYR A 26 3.14 -27.40 -4.91
N VAL A 27 2.48 -27.08 -3.81
CA VAL A 27 3.14 -26.77 -2.53
C VAL A 27 3.92 -27.99 -2.03
N MET A 28 3.31 -29.18 -2.09
CA MET A 28 3.93 -30.45 -1.64
C MET A 28 5.15 -30.87 -2.45
N LYS A 29 5.26 -30.42 -3.71
CA LYS A 29 6.35 -30.74 -4.64
C LYS A 29 7.36 -29.60 -4.83
N SER A 30 7.13 -28.41 -4.26
CA SER A 30 7.97 -27.24 -4.45
C SER A 30 8.97 -27.04 -3.31
N TRP A 31 9.98 -26.18 -3.52
CA TRP A 31 10.98 -25.76 -2.53
C TRP A 31 11.76 -26.89 -1.85
N GLY A 32 12.00 -27.97 -2.58
CA GLY A 32 12.75 -29.13 -2.05
C GLY A 32 11.89 -30.14 -1.30
N ASN A 33 10.58 -29.96 -1.27
CA ASN A 33 9.65 -30.97 -0.75
C ASN A 33 9.43 -32.08 -1.80
N ASP A 34 9.31 -33.32 -1.33
CA ASP A 34 8.98 -34.48 -2.17
C ASP A 34 7.89 -35.34 -1.52
N TYR A 35 6.76 -34.70 -1.25
CA TYR A 35 5.57 -35.39 -0.74
C TYR A 35 4.72 -35.94 -1.88
N ALA A 36 3.80 -36.85 -1.57
CA ALA A 36 2.83 -37.39 -2.53
C ALA A 36 1.95 -36.24 -3.09
N ALA A 37 1.50 -36.41 -4.34
CA ALA A 37 0.51 -35.51 -4.91
C ALA A 37 -0.83 -35.67 -4.17
N VAL A 38 -1.53 -34.54 -3.96
CA VAL A 38 -2.87 -34.54 -3.35
C VAL A 38 -3.89 -34.80 -4.46
N SER A 39 -4.76 -35.80 -4.26
CA SER A 39 -5.82 -36.12 -5.21
C SER A 39 -7.09 -35.32 -4.97
N VAL A 40 -7.89 -35.13 -6.01
CA VAL A 40 -9.22 -34.50 -5.91
C VAL A 40 -10.12 -35.22 -4.91
N ALA A 41 -10.06 -36.57 -4.88
CA ALA A 41 -10.84 -37.37 -3.95
C ALA A 41 -10.45 -37.16 -2.48
N GLU A 42 -9.18 -36.94 -2.18
CA GLU A 42 -8.74 -36.59 -0.82
C GLU A 42 -9.25 -35.24 -0.39
N VAL A 43 -9.25 -34.26 -1.31
CA VAL A 43 -9.80 -32.93 -1.03
C VAL A 43 -11.30 -33.00 -0.77
N ALA A 44 -12.05 -33.72 -1.62
CA ALA A 44 -13.49 -33.88 -1.46
C ALA A 44 -13.86 -34.58 -0.13
N ALA A 45 -13.16 -35.67 0.21
CA ALA A 45 -13.37 -36.39 1.46
C ALA A 45 -13.11 -35.52 2.69
N LEU A 46 -12.03 -34.70 2.68
CA LEU A 46 -11.71 -33.82 3.78
C LEU A 46 -12.75 -32.70 3.93
N ARG A 47 -13.27 -32.17 2.82
CA ARG A 47 -14.37 -31.18 2.86
C ARG A 47 -15.65 -31.72 3.43
N GLU A 48 -16.00 -32.94 3.09
CA GLU A 48 -17.16 -33.63 3.66
C GLU A 48 -16.99 -33.82 5.17
N GLU A 49 -15.80 -34.24 5.61
CA GLU A 49 -15.46 -34.40 7.03
C GLU A 49 -15.54 -33.07 7.80
N LEU A 50 -15.10 -31.97 7.17
CA LEU A 50 -15.13 -30.63 7.76
C LEU A 50 -16.49 -29.93 7.62
N GLY A 51 -17.50 -30.57 7.06
CA GLY A 51 -18.84 -30.01 6.85
C GLY A 51 -18.89 -28.91 5.78
N GLN A 52 -17.90 -28.86 4.89
CA GLN A 52 -17.82 -27.90 3.79
C GLN A 52 -18.31 -28.50 2.45
N GLY A 53 -19.39 -29.25 2.44
CA GLY A 53 -19.90 -30.04 1.31
C GLY A 53 -19.74 -29.45 -0.09
N ASP A 54 -20.08 -30.24 -1.11
CA ASP A 54 -19.86 -30.01 -2.55
C ASP A 54 -20.14 -28.58 -2.99
N ARG A 55 -19.17 -27.98 -3.65
CA ARG A 55 -19.34 -26.72 -4.37
C ARG A 55 -19.60 -27.01 -5.83
N ALA A 56 -20.63 -26.35 -6.35
CA ALA A 56 -21.06 -26.51 -7.71
C ALA A 56 -19.93 -26.36 -8.73
N GLU A 57 -19.94 -27.21 -9.74
CA GLU A 57 -19.06 -27.15 -10.89
C GLU A 57 -18.96 -25.72 -11.45
N GLY A 58 -17.76 -25.21 -11.55
CA GLY A 58 -17.50 -23.92 -12.20
C GLY A 58 -16.85 -22.85 -11.38
N GLY A 59 -16.35 -23.13 -10.16
CA GLY A 59 -15.53 -22.18 -9.38
C GLY A 59 -16.22 -20.89 -8.98
N ARG A 60 -17.52 -20.77 -9.16
CA ARG A 60 -18.31 -19.66 -8.63
C ARG A 60 -18.74 -19.99 -7.21
N HIS A 61 -18.41 -19.11 -6.35
CA HIS A 61 -18.83 -19.11 -4.97
C HIS A 61 -20.37 -18.99 -4.89
N THR A 62 -21.10 -20.08 -5.02
CA THR A 62 -22.55 -20.10 -4.94
C THR A 62 -23.08 -20.51 -3.58
N GLY A 63 -22.21 -21.06 -2.73
CA GLY A 63 -22.55 -21.46 -1.38
C GLY A 63 -21.93 -20.51 -0.37
N THR A 64 -22.73 -19.80 0.36
CA THR A 64 -22.27 -19.07 1.53
C THR A 64 -22.32 -20.01 2.71
N THR A 65 -21.15 -20.37 3.25
CA THR A 65 -21.09 -20.91 4.61
C THR A 65 -21.49 -19.80 5.60
N GLU A 66 -21.95 -20.16 6.78
CA GLU A 66 -22.33 -19.18 7.83
C GLU A 66 -21.22 -18.14 8.08
N GLY A 67 -19.94 -18.49 7.87
CA GLY A 67 -18.81 -17.59 7.98
C GLY A 67 -18.76 -16.55 6.86
N GLU A 68 -19.19 -16.91 5.65
CA GLU A 68 -19.22 -16.02 4.48
C GLU A 68 -20.38 -15.02 4.53
N MET A 69 -21.47 -15.38 5.20
CA MET A 69 -22.60 -14.47 5.42
C MET A 69 -22.24 -13.28 6.31
N ARG A 70 -21.16 -13.38 7.10
CA ARG A 70 -20.68 -12.25 7.92
C ARG A 70 -20.12 -11.09 7.08
N TYR A 71 -19.79 -11.35 5.82
CA TYR A 71 -19.23 -10.35 4.89
C TYR A 71 -20.25 -9.90 3.82
N ARG A 72 -21.48 -10.37 3.91
CA ARG A 72 -22.56 -9.70 3.21
C ARG A 72 -22.82 -8.40 3.98
N GLY A 73 -22.28 -7.30 3.46
CA GLY A 73 -22.62 -5.98 3.95
C GLY A 73 -24.14 -5.88 4.08
N THR A 74 -24.61 -5.35 5.18
CA THR A 74 -25.99 -4.89 5.24
C THR A 74 -26.20 -3.93 4.07
N PRO A 75 -27.30 -4.05 3.31
CA PRO A 75 -27.59 -3.06 2.28
C PRO A 75 -27.46 -1.68 2.91
N SER A 76 -26.68 -0.81 2.28
CA SER A 76 -26.58 0.57 2.72
C SER A 76 -27.97 1.16 2.83
N PRO A 77 -28.35 1.85 3.91
CA PRO A 77 -29.69 2.40 4.10
C PRO A 77 -29.96 3.63 3.22
N ILE A 78 -29.45 3.62 1.99
CA ILE A 78 -29.51 4.75 1.10
C ILE A 78 -30.77 4.68 0.24
N ASP A 79 -31.50 5.79 0.19
CA ASP A 79 -32.73 5.96 -0.56
C ASP A 79 -32.53 5.64 -2.04
N ALA A 80 -33.39 4.80 -2.60
CA ALA A 80 -33.36 4.44 -4.01
C ALA A 80 -33.47 5.67 -4.96
N GLU A 81 -34.07 6.75 -4.50
CA GLU A 81 -34.17 8.02 -5.24
C GLU A 81 -32.84 8.74 -5.40
N GLN A 82 -31.84 8.44 -4.56
CA GLN A 82 -30.48 9.01 -4.64
C GLN A 82 -29.50 8.11 -5.39
N THR A 83 -29.97 7.00 -5.95
CA THR A 83 -29.10 6.07 -6.65
C THR A 83 -28.68 6.68 -7.98
N ARG A 84 -27.41 6.99 -8.11
CA ARG A 84 -26.77 7.35 -9.37
C ARG A 84 -26.12 6.12 -9.96
N GLN A 85 -26.52 5.74 -11.17
CA GLN A 85 -25.75 4.81 -11.96
C GLN A 85 -24.52 5.54 -12.52
N VAL A 86 -23.39 5.42 -11.84
CA VAL A 86 -22.10 5.80 -12.39
C VAL A 86 -21.58 4.57 -13.12
N ARG A 87 -21.79 4.52 -14.43
CA ARG A 87 -21.70 3.27 -15.19
C ARG A 87 -20.30 2.93 -15.68
N SER A 88 -19.89 1.70 -15.40
CA SER A 88 -19.46 0.76 -16.44
C SER A 88 -20.65 -0.17 -16.75
N ASP A 89 -20.87 -0.56 -17.99
CA ASP A 89 -21.92 -1.52 -18.34
C ASP A 89 -21.73 -2.80 -17.53
N GLY A 90 -22.71 -3.14 -16.68
CA GLY A 90 -22.67 -4.30 -15.79
C GLY A 90 -22.10 -4.07 -14.39
N GLY A 91 -21.68 -2.85 -14.03
CA GLY A 91 -21.24 -2.52 -12.68
C GLY A 91 -22.38 -2.51 -11.65
N ALA A 92 -22.05 -2.78 -10.39
CA ALA A 92 -23.01 -2.74 -9.30
C ALA A 92 -23.52 -1.31 -9.04
N GLU A 93 -24.80 -1.17 -8.73
CA GLU A 93 -25.40 0.14 -8.42
C GLU A 93 -24.81 0.75 -7.14
N MET A 94 -24.67 2.08 -7.15
CA MET A 94 -24.28 2.85 -5.97
C MET A 94 -24.79 4.28 -6.03
N THR A 95 -24.91 4.91 -4.88
CA THR A 95 -25.31 6.31 -4.77
C THR A 95 -24.13 7.24 -4.96
N GLU A 96 -24.42 8.52 -5.21
CA GLU A 96 -23.38 9.56 -5.29
C GLU A 96 -22.58 9.68 -3.97
N ALA A 97 -23.26 9.60 -2.82
CA ALA A 97 -22.62 9.69 -1.51
C ALA A 97 -21.65 8.52 -1.27
N GLU A 98 -22.05 7.30 -1.65
CA GLU A 98 -21.16 6.13 -1.60
C GLU A 98 -19.99 6.29 -2.57
N TYR A 99 -20.24 6.78 -3.78
CA TYR A 99 -19.20 7.02 -4.77
C TYR A 99 -18.13 8.01 -4.26
N GLN A 100 -18.56 9.12 -3.66
CA GLN A 100 -17.66 10.12 -3.09
C GLN A 100 -16.86 9.56 -1.89
N THR A 101 -17.53 8.81 -1.02
CA THR A 101 -16.88 8.15 0.12
C THR A 101 -15.82 7.16 -0.36
N ALA A 102 -16.18 6.31 -1.33
CA ALA A 102 -15.26 5.33 -1.89
C ALA A 102 -14.12 6.00 -2.68
N THR A 103 -14.39 7.10 -3.37
CA THR A 103 -13.36 7.90 -4.06
C THR A 103 -12.28 8.33 -3.08
N LYS A 104 -12.67 8.94 -1.96
CA LYS A 104 -11.74 9.36 -0.92
C LYS A 104 -10.95 8.17 -0.37
N LEU A 105 -11.64 7.11 0.01
CA LEU A 105 -11.03 5.90 0.55
C LEU A 105 -10.04 5.24 -0.43
N TYR A 106 -10.38 5.21 -1.73
CA TYR A 106 -9.51 4.68 -2.77
C TYR A 106 -8.18 5.45 -2.85
N PHE A 107 -8.23 6.77 -2.88
CA PHE A 107 -7.02 7.59 -2.95
C PHE A 107 -6.21 7.56 -1.65
N GLU A 108 -6.83 7.33 -0.52
CA GLU A 108 -6.15 7.22 0.77
C GLU A 108 -5.47 5.85 0.98
N ARG A 109 -6.06 4.75 0.48
CA ARG A 109 -5.66 3.38 0.82
C ARG A 109 -5.23 2.52 -0.35
N CYS A 110 -5.84 2.68 -1.53
CA CYS A 110 -5.71 1.75 -2.65
C CYS A 110 -4.80 2.27 -3.77
N ALA A 111 -4.86 3.58 -4.07
CA ALA A 111 -4.18 4.20 -5.19
C ALA A 111 -2.66 4.00 -5.14
N GLY A 112 -2.05 4.00 -3.95
CA GLY A 112 -0.61 3.78 -3.78
C GLY A 112 -0.09 2.46 -4.35
N CYS A 113 -0.92 1.42 -4.41
CA CYS A 113 -0.56 0.13 -4.99
C CYS A 113 -1.21 -0.14 -6.34
N HIS A 114 -2.47 0.28 -6.52
CA HIS A 114 -3.25 -0.01 -7.73
C HIS A 114 -3.20 1.12 -8.78
N GLY A 115 -2.53 2.22 -8.45
CA GLY A 115 -2.41 3.40 -9.30
C GLY A 115 -3.65 4.29 -9.25
N VAL A 116 -3.45 5.60 -9.34
CA VAL A 116 -4.55 6.59 -9.28
C VAL A 116 -5.56 6.45 -10.43
N LEU A 117 -5.10 5.96 -11.58
CA LEU A 117 -5.93 5.66 -12.75
C LEU A 117 -6.40 4.20 -12.80
N ARG A 118 -6.26 3.44 -11.73
CA ARG A 118 -6.58 2.01 -11.63
C ARG A 118 -5.92 1.10 -12.66
N LYS A 119 -4.90 1.59 -13.37
CA LYS A 119 -4.18 0.83 -14.41
C LYS A 119 -3.09 -0.10 -13.84
N GLY A 120 -3.03 -0.22 -12.52
CA GLY A 120 -2.02 -0.97 -11.80
C GLY A 120 -0.74 -0.18 -11.56
N ALA A 121 0.01 -0.59 -10.53
CA ALA A 121 1.35 -0.11 -10.21
C ALA A 121 2.15 -1.29 -9.62
N THR A 122 2.29 -1.40 -8.30
CA THR A 122 2.78 -2.63 -7.65
C THR A 122 1.66 -3.67 -7.49
N GLY A 123 0.41 -3.21 -7.31
CA GLY A 123 -0.80 -4.03 -7.35
C GLY A 123 -1.32 -4.20 -8.78
N LYS A 124 -2.20 -5.19 -8.97
CA LYS A 124 -2.83 -5.47 -10.27
C LYS A 124 -3.76 -4.33 -10.71
N PRO A 125 -4.03 -4.17 -12.02
CA PRO A 125 -5.05 -3.26 -12.50
C PRO A 125 -6.43 -3.55 -11.90
N LEU A 126 -7.18 -2.47 -11.66
CA LEU A 126 -8.56 -2.49 -11.16
C LEU A 126 -9.48 -1.71 -12.11
N THR A 127 -9.29 -1.90 -13.42
CA THR A 127 -10.15 -1.33 -14.45
C THR A 127 -11.50 -2.04 -14.48
N PRO A 128 -12.60 -1.36 -14.86
CA PRO A 128 -13.95 -1.93 -14.81
C PRO A 128 -14.14 -3.25 -15.57
N ASP A 129 -13.46 -3.41 -16.70
CA ASP A 129 -13.45 -4.64 -17.49
C ASP A 129 -12.99 -5.86 -16.66
N ILE A 130 -12.00 -5.66 -15.78
CA ILE A 130 -11.47 -6.70 -14.89
C ILE A 130 -12.37 -6.87 -13.66
N THR A 131 -12.78 -5.77 -13.04
CA THR A 131 -13.45 -5.83 -11.74
C THR A 131 -14.93 -6.24 -11.85
N VAL A 132 -15.60 -5.89 -12.93
CA VAL A 132 -16.97 -6.36 -13.24
C VAL A 132 -16.97 -7.86 -13.47
N GLU A 133 -16.00 -8.40 -14.23
CA GLU A 133 -15.85 -9.84 -14.43
C GLU A 133 -15.67 -10.61 -13.12
N LYS A 134 -14.88 -10.05 -12.18
CA LYS A 134 -14.66 -10.66 -10.86
C LYS A 134 -15.90 -10.62 -9.97
N GLY A 135 -16.68 -9.57 -10.08
CA GLY A 135 -17.90 -9.37 -9.31
C GLY A 135 -17.69 -8.91 -7.87
N THR A 136 -18.75 -8.39 -7.28
CA THR A 136 -18.72 -7.74 -5.97
C THR A 136 -18.22 -8.67 -4.84
N GLU A 137 -18.73 -9.89 -4.78
CA GLU A 137 -18.40 -10.81 -3.67
C GLU A 137 -16.91 -11.22 -3.69
N TYR A 138 -16.36 -11.45 -4.88
CA TYR A 138 -14.92 -11.72 -4.99
C TYR A 138 -14.07 -10.53 -4.53
N LEU A 139 -14.45 -9.31 -4.95
CA LEU A 139 -13.75 -8.10 -4.56
C LEU A 139 -13.84 -7.86 -3.05
N LYS A 140 -15.00 -8.08 -2.44
CA LYS A 140 -15.19 -8.01 -0.98
C LYS A 140 -14.28 -8.99 -0.24
N ALA A 141 -14.26 -10.23 -0.67
CA ALA A 141 -13.40 -11.25 -0.07
C ALA A 141 -11.93 -10.86 -0.17
N LEU A 142 -11.49 -10.39 -1.36
CA LEU A 142 -10.11 -10.00 -1.58
C LEU A 142 -9.71 -8.77 -0.74
N ILE A 143 -10.57 -7.77 -0.60
CA ILE A 143 -10.32 -6.60 0.25
C ILE A 143 -10.30 -7.01 1.72
N THR A 144 -11.19 -7.89 2.14
CA THR A 144 -11.28 -8.35 3.53
C THR A 144 -10.03 -9.10 3.97
N TYR A 145 -9.60 -10.09 3.18
CA TYR A 145 -8.56 -11.03 3.57
C TYR A 145 -7.18 -10.73 2.98
N GLY A 146 -7.12 -9.82 2.00
CA GLY A 146 -5.88 -9.55 1.30
C GLY A 146 -5.41 -10.71 0.41
N SER A 147 -4.13 -10.71 0.09
CA SER A 147 -3.51 -11.79 -0.68
C SER A 147 -2.07 -12.04 -0.25
N PRO A 148 -1.56 -13.29 -0.41
CA PRO A 148 -0.15 -13.60 -0.16
C PRO A 148 0.83 -12.81 -1.04
N ALA A 149 0.34 -12.22 -2.13
CA ALA A 149 1.12 -11.36 -3.02
C ALA A 149 1.31 -9.92 -2.50
N GLY A 150 0.95 -9.65 -1.24
CA GLY A 150 1.19 -8.38 -0.55
C GLY A 150 0.02 -7.39 -0.60
N MET A 151 -1.20 -7.82 -0.96
CA MET A 151 -2.39 -7.02 -0.72
C MET A 151 -2.78 -7.15 0.76
N PRO A 152 -2.90 -6.04 1.50
CA PRO A 152 -3.26 -6.09 2.92
C PRO A 152 -4.67 -6.64 3.16
N ASN A 153 -4.85 -7.19 4.34
CA ASN A 153 -6.10 -7.79 4.81
C ASN A 153 -6.99 -6.76 5.53
N TRP A 154 -7.42 -5.75 4.80
CA TRP A 154 -8.09 -4.56 5.31
C TRP A 154 -9.27 -4.81 6.25
N GLY A 155 -10.08 -5.83 5.96
CA GLY A 155 -11.24 -6.16 6.78
C GLY A 155 -10.86 -6.98 8.01
N SER A 156 -10.01 -8.00 7.87
CA SER A 156 -9.63 -8.84 9.01
C SER A 156 -8.65 -8.14 9.96
N SER A 157 -7.94 -7.10 9.52
CA SER A 157 -7.17 -6.22 10.40
C SER A 157 -8.04 -5.21 11.17
N GLY A 158 -9.28 -5.01 10.73
CA GLY A 158 -10.20 -4.03 11.32
C GLY A 158 -9.98 -2.59 10.84
N GLU A 159 -9.15 -2.37 9.81
CA GLU A 159 -8.90 -1.04 9.26
C GLU A 159 -10.04 -0.53 8.38
N LEU A 160 -10.79 -1.42 7.74
CA LEU A 160 -12.00 -1.10 7.00
C LEU A 160 -13.19 -1.86 7.59
N SER A 161 -14.30 -1.16 7.74
CA SER A 161 -15.59 -1.77 8.13
C SER A 161 -16.18 -2.60 6.98
N ALA A 162 -17.15 -3.45 7.30
CA ALA A 162 -17.85 -4.25 6.29
C ALA A 162 -18.59 -3.37 5.27
N GLU A 163 -19.12 -2.24 5.70
CA GLU A 163 -19.80 -1.24 4.86
C GLU A 163 -18.80 -0.57 3.90
N GLU A 164 -17.64 -0.16 4.38
CA GLU A 164 -16.59 0.44 3.55
C GLU A 164 -16.07 -0.56 2.51
N ILE A 165 -15.94 -1.83 2.88
CA ILE A 165 -15.54 -2.90 1.96
C ILE A 165 -16.60 -3.13 0.88
N ASP A 166 -17.88 -3.15 1.25
CA ASP A 166 -18.97 -3.29 0.29
C ASP A 166 -19.02 -2.13 -0.69
N VAL A 167 -18.98 -0.91 -0.18
CA VAL A 167 -18.95 0.31 -0.99
C VAL A 167 -17.73 0.32 -1.91
N MET A 168 -16.56 -0.02 -1.40
CA MET A 168 -15.33 -0.10 -2.21
C MET A 168 -15.44 -1.16 -3.31
N ALA A 169 -15.95 -2.35 -3.02
CA ALA A 169 -16.10 -3.42 -4.00
C ALA A 169 -17.05 -3.03 -5.15
N ARG A 170 -18.15 -2.31 -4.85
CA ARG A 170 -19.05 -1.75 -5.87
C ARG A 170 -18.41 -0.59 -6.64
N PHE A 171 -17.69 0.28 -5.95
CA PHE A 171 -16.96 1.40 -6.55
C PHE A 171 -15.89 0.94 -7.55
N LEU A 172 -15.18 -0.13 -7.27
CA LEU A 172 -14.16 -0.66 -8.19
C LEU A 172 -14.75 -1.13 -9.53
N GLN A 173 -16.04 -1.37 -9.61
CA GLN A 173 -16.77 -1.76 -10.81
C GLN A 173 -17.31 -0.56 -11.61
N GLN A 174 -17.12 0.66 -11.10
CA GLN A 174 -17.48 1.90 -11.78
C GLN A 174 -16.29 2.46 -12.56
N GLU A 175 -16.56 3.39 -13.49
CA GLU A 175 -15.50 4.17 -14.11
C GLU A 175 -14.67 4.89 -13.05
N PRO A 176 -13.33 4.89 -13.18
CA PRO A 176 -12.48 5.56 -12.23
C PRO A 176 -12.74 7.07 -12.24
N PRO A 177 -12.80 7.72 -11.05
CA PRO A 177 -12.88 9.17 -10.99
C PRO A 177 -11.62 9.81 -11.57
N GLU A 178 -11.74 11.06 -12.00
CA GLU A 178 -10.57 11.86 -12.29
C GLU A 178 -9.74 12.03 -10.99
N PRO A 179 -8.44 11.71 -10.99
CA PRO A 179 -7.63 11.82 -9.80
C PRO A 179 -7.51 13.27 -9.35
N PRO A 180 -7.69 13.56 -8.06
CA PRO A 180 -7.53 14.92 -7.56
C PRO A 180 -6.10 15.40 -7.73
N GLU A 181 -5.93 16.70 -7.87
CA GLU A 181 -4.63 17.34 -7.75
C GLU A 181 -4.16 17.31 -6.28
N PHE A 182 -2.86 17.42 -6.11
CA PHE A 182 -2.24 17.50 -4.80
C PHE A 182 -1.10 18.54 -4.87
N GLY A 183 -1.41 19.74 -4.46
CA GLY A 183 -0.50 20.88 -4.57
C GLY A 183 0.07 21.32 -3.23
N MET A 184 0.58 22.54 -3.21
CA MET A 184 1.21 23.12 -2.02
C MET A 184 0.23 23.31 -0.84
N ALA A 185 -1.03 23.59 -1.12
CA ALA A 185 -2.05 23.78 -0.09
C ALA A 185 -2.29 22.46 0.66
N GLU A 186 -2.57 21.39 -0.09
CA GLU A 186 -2.81 20.06 0.44
C GLU A 186 -1.57 19.50 1.19
N MET A 187 -0.37 19.81 0.69
CA MET A 187 0.87 19.43 1.39
C MET A 187 0.97 20.11 2.76
N ARG A 188 0.68 21.40 2.83
CA ARG A 188 0.74 22.17 4.09
C ARG A 188 -0.29 21.73 5.11
N GLU A 189 -1.45 21.26 4.68
CA GLU A 189 -2.47 20.69 5.58
C GLU A 189 -2.00 19.41 6.27
N THR A 190 -1.12 18.65 5.63
CA THR A 190 -0.58 17.39 6.16
C THR A 190 0.76 17.53 6.84
N TRP A 191 1.44 18.66 6.63
CA TRP A 191 2.75 18.93 7.22
C TRP A 191 2.68 19.14 8.72
N LYS A 192 3.52 18.40 9.45
CA LYS A 192 3.62 18.50 10.91
C LYS A 192 5.07 18.38 11.35
N VAL A 193 5.45 19.25 12.27
CA VAL A 193 6.70 19.16 13.02
C VAL A 193 6.35 18.72 14.43
N MET A 194 6.66 17.47 14.79
CA MET A 194 6.37 16.91 16.12
C MET A 194 7.39 17.35 17.16
N VAL A 195 8.66 17.50 16.74
CA VAL A 195 9.73 18.03 17.59
C VAL A 195 10.44 19.13 16.82
N ALA A 196 10.34 20.37 17.31
CA ALA A 196 10.97 21.51 16.66
C ALA A 196 12.52 21.33 16.63
N PRO A 197 13.22 21.82 15.59
CA PRO A 197 14.67 21.63 15.48
C PRO A 197 15.45 22.07 16.71
N GLU A 198 15.04 23.16 17.36
CA GLU A 198 15.64 23.71 18.58
C GLU A 198 15.45 22.83 19.81
N ASP A 199 14.41 21.99 19.83
CA ASP A 199 14.07 21.08 20.94
C ASP A 199 14.72 19.70 20.76
N ARG A 200 15.37 19.46 19.62
CA ARG A 200 16.03 18.17 19.33
C ARG A 200 17.36 18.07 20.03
N PRO A 201 17.79 16.84 20.36
CA PRO A 201 19.11 16.63 20.94
C PRO A 201 20.23 17.24 20.10
N THR A 202 21.21 17.89 20.73
CA THR A 202 22.40 18.42 20.06
C THR A 202 23.53 17.40 19.94
N LYS A 203 23.38 16.24 20.56
CA LYS A 203 24.23 15.04 20.49
C LYS A 203 23.38 13.79 20.75
N PRO A 204 23.85 12.60 20.36
CA PRO A 204 23.15 11.36 20.70
C PRO A 204 22.86 11.26 22.21
N MET A 205 21.63 10.88 22.55
CA MET A 205 21.18 10.66 23.94
C MET A 205 21.41 9.23 24.42
N HIS A 206 22.09 8.42 23.64
CA HIS A 206 22.43 7.02 23.91
C HIS A 206 23.86 6.73 23.44
N ASP A 207 24.46 5.66 23.96
CA ASP A 207 25.82 5.27 23.64
C ASP A 207 25.95 4.27 22.48
N ARG A 208 24.84 4.07 21.72
CA ARG A 208 24.80 3.15 20.56
C ARG A 208 25.54 3.76 19.37
N ASN A 209 26.15 2.88 18.58
CA ASN A 209 26.83 3.26 17.34
C ASN A 209 25.81 3.46 16.20
N ILE A 210 25.37 4.70 15.97
CA ILE A 210 24.39 5.03 14.93
C ILE A 210 24.87 4.72 13.52
N ASP A 211 26.20 4.70 13.28
CA ASP A 211 26.78 4.37 11.97
C ASP A 211 26.53 2.90 11.58
N ASN A 212 26.20 2.05 12.56
CA ASN A 212 25.83 0.65 12.34
C ASN A 212 24.34 0.37 12.60
N PHE A 213 23.48 1.38 12.51
CA PHE A 213 22.05 1.17 12.55
C PHE A 213 21.49 0.73 11.19
N PHE A 214 20.53 -0.16 11.22
CA PHE A 214 19.75 -0.58 10.05
C PHE A 214 18.32 -0.05 10.16
N ALA A 215 17.86 0.64 9.12
CA ALA A 215 16.46 0.97 8.95
C ALA A 215 15.81 -0.08 8.04
N VAL A 216 14.97 -0.91 8.61
CA VAL A 216 14.30 -2.02 7.91
C VAL A 216 12.84 -1.67 7.65
N THR A 217 12.46 -1.60 6.38
CA THR A 217 11.08 -1.34 5.99
C THR A 217 10.21 -2.56 6.22
N LEU A 218 9.22 -2.44 7.09
CA LEU A 218 8.14 -3.41 7.31
C LEU A 218 6.95 -2.98 6.45
N ARG A 219 7.09 -3.22 5.14
CA ARG A 219 6.27 -2.64 4.09
C ARG A 219 4.76 -2.80 4.32
N ASP A 220 4.33 -4.03 4.57
CA ASP A 220 2.91 -4.38 4.66
C ASP A 220 2.29 -3.93 6.00
N ALA A 221 3.14 -3.67 7.00
CA ALA A 221 2.73 -3.10 8.28
C ALA A 221 2.75 -1.55 8.30
N GLY A 222 3.25 -0.89 7.23
CA GLY A 222 3.41 0.56 7.24
C GLY A 222 4.36 1.05 8.33
N GLN A 223 5.44 0.32 8.59
CA GLN A 223 6.36 0.58 9.69
C GLN A 223 7.82 0.53 9.25
N VAL A 224 8.68 1.13 10.04
CA VAL A 224 10.13 0.99 9.93
C VAL A 224 10.69 0.53 11.28
N ALA A 225 11.47 -0.53 11.26
CA ALA A 225 12.25 -0.96 12.41
C ALA A 225 13.64 -0.38 12.35
N ILE A 226 14.11 0.19 13.44
CA ILE A 226 15.51 0.58 13.65
C ILE A 226 16.20 -0.53 14.45
N ILE A 227 17.24 -1.11 13.88
CA ILE A 227 17.99 -2.22 14.47
C ILE A 227 19.42 -1.75 14.72
N ASP A 228 19.91 -1.98 15.92
CA ASP A 228 21.30 -1.79 16.27
C ASP A 228 22.13 -2.97 15.72
N GLY A 229 23.03 -2.69 14.78
CA GLY A 229 23.83 -3.72 14.11
C GLY A 229 24.90 -4.33 15.01
N ASP A 230 25.34 -3.65 16.08
CA ASP A 230 26.32 -4.18 17.03
C ASP A 230 25.66 -5.20 17.97
N THR A 231 24.51 -4.85 18.55
CA THR A 231 23.80 -5.71 19.50
C THR A 231 22.78 -6.64 18.82
N LYS A 232 22.35 -6.32 17.61
CA LYS A 232 21.31 -7.00 16.83
C LYS A 232 19.91 -6.91 17.47
N GLU A 233 19.72 -5.92 18.34
CA GLU A 233 18.44 -5.64 18.97
C GLU A 233 17.60 -4.67 18.13
N ILE A 234 16.29 -4.85 18.16
CA ILE A 234 15.36 -3.87 17.64
C ILE A 234 15.29 -2.71 18.64
N VAL A 235 15.74 -1.54 18.24
CA VAL A 235 15.77 -0.34 19.09
C VAL A 235 14.39 0.32 19.10
N SER A 236 13.73 0.38 17.94
CA SER A 236 12.36 0.90 17.82
C SER A 236 11.64 0.35 16.59
N ILE A 237 10.31 0.33 16.65
CA ILE A 237 9.43 0.11 15.49
C ILE A 237 8.50 1.32 15.42
N LEU A 238 8.55 2.04 14.30
CA LEU A 238 7.88 3.31 14.13
C LEU A 238 6.79 3.19 13.06
N PRO A 239 5.55 3.66 13.32
CA PRO A 239 4.52 3.75 12.30
C PRO A 239 4.88 4.87 11.32
N THR A 240 4.95 4.54 10.04
CA THR A 240 5.32 5.45 8.95
C THR A 240 4.21 5.49 7.89
N GLY A 241 4.51 5.98 6.69
CA GLY A 241 3.60 5.96 5.57
C GLY A 241 3.18 4.55 5.17
N TYR A 242 2.01 4.45 4.56
CA TYR A 242 1.43 3.18 4.15
C TYR A 242 2.23 2.52 3.03
N ALA A 243 2.38 1.20 3.09
CA ALA A 243 3.22 0.43 2.17
C ALA A 243 4.61 1.10 1.98
N VAL A 244 5.27 1.43 3.10
CA VAL A 244 6.57 2.09 3.12
C VAL A 244 7.54 1.40 2.15
N HIS A 245 8.17 2.21 1.29
CA HIS A 245 8.93 1.67 0.17
C HIS A 245 10.43 1.86 0.33
N ILE A 246 10.84 3.01 0.83
CA ILE A 246 12.25 3.39 0.93
C ILE A 246 12.50 4.03 2.29
N SER A 247 13.67 3.69 2.85
CA SER A 247 14.32 4.40 3.95
C SER A 247 15.68 4.92 3.46
N ARG A 248 16.00 6.20 3.73
CA ARG A 248 17.24 6.84 3.32
C ARG A 248 17.88 7.53 4.52
N PRO A 249 19.17 7.26 4.83
CA PRO A 249 19.88 8.04 5.81
C PRO A 249 20.19 9.44 5.28
N SER A 250 20.16 10.42 6.14
CA SER A 250 20.64 11.77 5.87
C SER A 250 22.15 11.80 5.62
N ALA A 251 22.68 12.89 5.11
CA ALA A 251 24.13 13.04 4.88
C ALA A 251 24.93 12.98 6.18
N SER A 252 24.38 13.52 7.27
CA SER A 252 24.98 13.47 8.60
C SER A 252 24.86 12.11 9.29
N GLY A 253 24.03 11.20 8.77
CA GLY A 253 23.71 9.95 9.44
C GLY A 253 22.73 10.09 10.62
N ARG A 254 22.36 11.33 11.01
CA ARG A 254 21.47 11.57 12.14
C ARG A 254 20.02 11.15 11.88
N TYR A 255 19.51 11.45 10.68
CA TYR A 255 18.13 11.23 10.33
C TYR A 255 17.95 10.06 9.38
N VAL A 256 16.79 9.41 9.46
CA VAL A 256 16.30 8.48 8.45
C VAL A 256 15.01 9.04 7.88
N PHE A 257 14.99 9.23 6.57
CA PHE A 257 13.80 9.63 5.83
C PHE A 257 13.13 8.40 5.24
N THR A 258 11.82 8.29 5.42
CA THR A 258 11.04 7.19 4.85
C THR A 258 9.97 7.74 3.94
N ILE A 259 9.49 6.93 3.00
CA ILE A 259 8.35 7.29 2.17
C ILE A 259 7.44 6.09 1.94
N GLY A 260 6.15 6.30 2.17
CA GLY A 260 5.08 5.35 1.85
C GLY A 260 4.57 5.52 0.42
N ARG A 261 3.92 4.48 -0.08
CA ARG A 261 3.23 4.54 -1.38
C ARG A 261 2.06 5.53 -1.38
N ASP A 262 1.52 5.85 -0.22
CA ASP A 262 0.49 6.87 0.01
C ASP A 262 1.02 8.32 -0.04
N GLY A 263 2.30 8.48 -0.33
CA GLY A 263 2.94 9.78 -0.44
C GLY A 263 3.40 10.39 0.88
N LYS A 264 3.26 9.67 2.01
CA LYS A 264 3.72 10.17 3.31
C LYS A 264 5.23 10.03 3.43
N VAL A 265 5.89 11.14 3.77
CA VAL A 265 7.30 11.21 4.15
C VAL A 265 7.37 11.39 5.66
N ASP A 266 8.19 10.59 6.32
CA ASP A 266 8.50 10.70 7.75
C ASP A 266 10.00 10.93 7.93
N MET A 267 10.37 11.78 8.89
CA MET A 267 11.75 12.02 9.31
C MET A 267 11.95 11.50 10.73
N ILE A 268 12.86 10.53 10.88
CA ILE A 268 13.17 9.85 12.14
C ILE A 268 14.50 10.40 12.66
N ASP A 269 14.55 10.91 13.89
CA ASP A 269 15.79 11.32 14.56
C ASP A 269 16.39 10.14 15.34
N LEU A 270 17.58 9.72 14.92
CA LEU A 270 18.34 8.64 15.57
C LEU A 270 19.06 9.09 16.83
N TRP A 271 19.20 10.39 17.09
CA TRP A 271 19.86 10.92 18.29
C TRP A 271 18.98 10.94 19.53
N SER A 272 17.67 10.81 19.38
CA SER A 272 16.76 10.67 20.52
C SER A 272 17.09 9.44 21.35
N GLU A 273 16.77 9.42 22.63
CA GLU A 273 16.99 8.28 23.53
C GLU A 273 16.46 6.97 22.91
N THR A 274 15.29 7.04 22.29
CA THR A 274 14.75 6.06 21.37
C THR A 274 14.46 6.76 20.05
N PRO A 275 14.90 6.23 18.89
CA PRO A 275 14.60 6.81 17.59
C PRO A 275 13.12 7.16 17.46
N THR A 276 12.80 8.39 17.03
CA THR A 276 11.43 8.90 16.98
C THR A 276 11.19 9.72 15.74
N ILE A 277 9.93 9.76 15.27
CA ILE A 277 9.52 10.61 14.16
C ILE A 277 9.42 12.06 14.65
N VAL A 278 10.15 12.97 14.01
CA VAL A 278 10.22 14.39 14.40
C VAL A 278 9.50 15.33 13.43
N ALA A 279 9.26 14.88 12.20
CA ALA A 279 8.43 15.61 11.23
C ALA A 279 7.78 14.63 10.23
N GLU A 280 6.64 15.02 9.68
CA GLU A 280 5.93 14.30 8.64
C GLU A 280 5.25 15.23 7.65
N ILE A 281 5.07 14.77 6.40
CA ILE A 281 4.32 15.45 5.37
C ILE A 281 3.82 14.44 4.33
N LYS A 282 2.68 14.72 3.69
CA LYS A 282 2.25 14.00 2.49
C LYS A 282 2.55 14.86 1.26
N ILE A 283 3.22 14.27 0.24
CA ILE A 283 3.70 15.02 -0.95
C ILE A 283 2.95 14.65 -2.24
N GLY A 284 1.96 13.79 -2.14
CA GLY A 284 1.16 13.32 -3.25
C GLY A 284 0.22 12.20 -2.83
N LEU A 285 -0.48 11.63 -3.80
CA LEU A 285 -1.42 10.51 -3.59
C LEU A 285 -0.77 9.15 -3.84
N GLU A 286 0.31 9.15 -4.61
CA GLU A 286 1.13 7.97 -4.89
C GLU A 286 2.58 8.42 -5.03
N ALA A 287 3.49 7.85 -4.23
CA ALA A 287 4.89 8.25 -4.22
C ALA A 287 5.82 7.06 -3.98
N ARG A 288 7.14 7.29 -4.16
CA ARG A 288 8.10 6.20 -4.03
C ARG A 288 9.49 6.59 -3.55
N SER A 289 9.93 7.82 -3.74
CA SER A 289 11.32 8.20 -3.56
C SER A 289 11.46 9.41 -2.66
N VAL A 290 12.41 9.36 -1.73
CA VAL A 290 12.84 10.47 -0.89
C VAL A 290 14.36 10.46 -0.79
N GLU A 291 14.98 11.63 -0.72
CA GLU A 291 16.42 11.79 -0.54
C GLU A 291 16.74 13.15 0.09
N THR A 292 17.91 13.28 0.70
CA THR A 292 18.43 14.55 1.22
C THR A 292 19.61 15.07 0.42
N SER A 293 19.89 16.36 0.53
CA SER A 293 21.07 16.95 -0.07
C SER A 293 22.34 16.44 0.61
N LYS A 294 23.28 15.94 -0.21
CA LYS A 294 24.56 15.36 0.24
C LYS A 294 25.79 16.12 -0.30
N TYR A 295 25.55 17.14 -1.10
CA TYR A 295 26.63 17.93 -1.67
C TYR A 295 27.32 18.77 -0.59
N LYS A 296 28.67 18.84 -0.66
CA LYS A 296 29.51 19.56 0.31
C LYS A 296 29.05 21.00 0.54
N GLY A 297 28.74 21.32 1.79
CA GLY A 297 28.23 22.61 2.25
C GLY A 297 26.71 22.75 2.16
N TYR A 298 26.02 21.70 1.67
CA TYR A 298 24.54 21.63 1.59
C TYR A 298 24.00 20.38 2.26
N GLU A 299 24.85 19.66 2.99
CA GLU A 299 24.47 18.43 3.69
C GLU A 299 23.21 18.68 4.53
N ASP A 300 22.19 17.86 4.31
CA ASP A 300 20.90 17.83 5.00
C ASP A 300 20.06 19.14 4.96
N LYS A 301 20.49 20.18 4.21
CA LYS A 301 19.74 21.44 4.13
C LYS A 301 18.42 21.32 3.41
N LEU A 302 18.34 20.40 2.48
CA LEU A 302 17.14 20.17 1.67
C LEU A 302 16.81 18.69 1.63
N ALA A 303 15.52 18.39 1.52
CA ALA A 303 15.02 17.09 1.15
C ALA A 303 14.23 17.18 -0.16
N ILE A 304 14.19 16.09 -0.91
CA ILE A 304 13.41 15.97 -2.14
C ILE A 304 12.62 14.66 -2.10
N ALA A 305 11.35 14.72 -2.50
CA ALA A 305 10.52 13.53 -2.63
C ALA A 305 9.76 13.55 -3.95
N GLY A 306 9.67 12.38 -4.60
CA GLY A 306 9.04 12.20 -5.90
C GLY A 306 7.69 11.49 -5.79
N ALA A 307 6.65 12.11 -6.36
CA ALA A 307 5.33 11.54 -6.50
C ALA A 307 5.10 10.99 -7.90
N TYR A 308 4.39 9.86 -7.96
CA TYR A 308 3.81 9.35 -9.21
C TYR A 308 2.54 10.11 -9.56
N TRP A 309 1.76 10.48 -8.55
CA TRP A 309 0.60 11.32 -8.76
C TRP A 309 0.42 12.35 -7.62
N PRO A 310 0.23 13.63 -7.98
CA PRO A 310 0.49 14.18 -9.32
C PRO A 310 1.93 13.92 -9.78
N PRO A 311 2.22 13.84 -11.10
CA PRO A 311 3.59 13.67 -11.59
C PRO A 311 4.45 14.90 -11.26
N GLN A 312 5.14 14.83 -10.13
CA GLN A 312 5.89 15.95 -9.57
C GLN A 312 6.95 15.47 -8.58
N PHE A 313 7.87 16.35 -8.26
CA PHE A 313 8.67 16.21 -7.05
C PHE A 313 8.58 17.49 -6.20
N THR A 314 8.73 17.30 -4.90
CA THR A 314 8.66 18.36 -3.91
C THR A 314 10.02 18.55 -3.28
N ILE A 315 10.51 19.79 -3.28
CA ILE A 315 11.70 20.22 -2.51
C ILE A 315 11.20 20.72 -1.17
N MET A 316 11.81 20.22 -0.11
CA MET A 316 11.46 20.49 1.28
C MET A 316 12.67 20.98 2.04
N ASP A 317 12.44 21.70 3.11
CA ASP A 317 13.46 21.98 4.11
C ASP A 317 13.94 20.67 4.76
N GLY A 318 15.23 20.52 4.96
CA GLY A 318 15.83 19.28 5.43
C GLY A 318 15.67 19.02 6.92
N ASP A 319 15.35 20.07 7.69
CA ASP A 319 15.18 19.96 9.15
C ASP A 319 13.72 19.84 9.56
N THR A 320 12.79 20.41 8.77
CA THR A 320 11.39 20.52 9.16
C THR A 320 10.44 19.79 8.24
N LEU A 321 10.88 19.37 7.05
CA LEU A 321 10.04 18.91 5.94
C LEU A 321 9.08 19.98 5.40
N GLU A 322 9.28 21.28 5.72
CA GLU A 322 8.45 22.34 5.15
C GLU A 322 8.50 22.26 3.61
N PRO A 323 7.34 22.21 2.91
CA PRO A 323 7.33 22.17 1.46
C PRO A 323 7.70 23.56 0.90
N LEU A 324 8.82 23.63 0.20
CA LEU A 324 9.38 24.87 -0.34
C LEU A 324 8.99 25.06 -1.81
N LYS A 325 9.02 23.98 -2.61
CA LYS A 325 8.78 24.08 -4.05
C LYS A 325 8.27 22.76 -4.63
N ILE A 326 7.30 22.87 -5.52
CA ILE A 326 6.84 21.77 -6.37
C ILE A 326 7.41 21.97 -7.78
N VAL A 327 7.91 20.90 -8.37
CA VAL A 327 8.33 20.85 -9.76
C VAL A 327 7.52 19.78 -10.48
N SER A 328 6.67 20.18 -11.41
CA SER A 328 5.87 19.26 -12.23
C SER A 328 6.78 18.50 -13.20
N THR A 329 6.54 17.19 -13.31
CA THR A 329 7.19 16.31 -14.29
C THR A 329 6.22 15.81 -15.35
N ARG A 330 5.04 16.44 -15.45
CA ARG A 330 4.07 16.17 -16.52
C ARG A 330 4.68 16.49 -17.87
N GLY A 331 4.41 15.62 -18.84
CA GLY A 331 4.92 15.80 -20.19
C GLY A 331 4.23 14.88 -21.19
N MET A 332 4.46 15.10 -22.46
CA MET A 332 4.01 14.23 -23.55
C MET A 332 5.09 13.19 -23.86
N THR A 333 4.67 12.00 -24.29
CA THR A 333 5.60 11.00 -24.83
C THR A 333 6.02 11.38 -26.24
N VAL A 334 7.29 11.14 -26.57
CA VAL A 334 7.84 11.45 -27.89
C VAL A 334 7.18 10.59 -28.98
N ASP A 335 6.84 9.35 -28.64
CA ASP A 335 6.39 8.35 -29.61
C ASP A 335 4.94 8.54 -30.07
N THR A 336 4.06 9.01 -29.19
CA THR A 336 2.62 9.08 -29.46
C THR A 336 2.09 10.50 -29.52
N GLN A 337 2.85 11.49 -29.08
CA GLN A 337 2.43 12.88 -28.86
C GLN A 337 1.18 13.00 -27.95
N GLU A 338 0.88 11.95 -27.21
CA GLU A 338 -0.21 11.92 -26.25
C GLU A 338 0.32 12.11 -24.82
N TYR A 339 -0.48 12.73 -23.98
CA TYR A 339 -0.16 12.86 -22.55
C TYR A 339 -0.38 11.54 -21.84
N HIS A 340 0.72 10.89 -21.48
CA HIS A 340 0.69 9.66 -20.69
C HIS A 340 1.27 9.91 -19.29
N PRO A 341 0.42 10.13 -18.28
CA PRO A 341 0.87 10.33 -16.90
C PRO A 341 1.81 9.24 -16.41
N ASN A 342 1.55 7.98 -16.80
CA ASN A 342 2.37 6.84 -16.41
C ASN A 342 3.81 6.88 -16.96
N HIS A 343 4.04 7.50 -18.10
CA HIS A 343 5.40 7.70 -18.65
C HIS A 343 6.14 8.82 -17.91
N ALA A 344 5.45 9.90 -17.56
CA ALA A 344 6.01 10.94 -16.71
C ALA A 344 6.40 10.37 -15.33
N LEU A 345 5.58 9.47 -14.77
CA LEU A 345 5.83 8.78 -13.51
C LEU A 345 7.12 7.95 -13.52
N ARG A 346 7.36 7.18 -14.59
CA ARG A 346 8.60 6.40 -14.74
C ARG A 346 9.83 7.30 -14.83
N ARG A 347 9.73 8.41 -15.53
CA ARG A 347 10.84 9.37 -15.68
C ARG A 347 11.11 10.12 -14.38
N SER A 348 10.09 10.50 -13.61
CA SER A 348 10.31 11.19 -12.34
C SER A 348 11.05 10.32 -11.33
N SER A 349 10.70 9.04 -11.22
CA SER A 349 11.40 8.10 -10.33
C SER A 349 12.84 7.85 -10.77
N HIS A 350 13.13 7.82 -12.07
CA HIS A 350 14.48 7.70 -12.61
C HIS A 350 15.31 8.97 -12.43
N HIS A 351 14.69 10.16 -12.55
CA HIS A 351 15.40 11.41 -12.34
C HIS A 351 15.85 11.60 -10.88
N VAL A 352 15.01 11.23 -9.91
CA VAL A 352 15.40 11.24 -8.49
C VAL A 352 16.53 10.24 -8.23
N SER A 353 16.50 9.08 -8.90
CA SER A 353 17.59 8.08 -8.80
C SER A 353 18.89 8.53 -9.48
N ILE A 354 18.80 9.27 -10.60
CA ILE A 354 19.98 9.81 -11.30
C ILE A 354 20.66 10.93 -10.49
N LEU A 355 19.88 11.76 -9.80
CA LEU A 355 20.44 12.75 -8.88
C LEU A 355 21.21 12.07 -7.73
N ASN A 356 20.77 10.91 -7.28
CA ASN A 356 21.48 10.11 -6.28
C ASN A 356 22.80 9.53 -6.79
N SER A 357 22.89 9.11 -8.05
CA SER A 357 24.09 8.51 -8.63
C SER A 357 25.15 9.53 -9.06
N SER A 358 24.76 10.79 -9.24
CA SER A 358 25.69 11.89 -9.62
C SER A 358 26.15 12.75 -8.44
N LEU A 359 25.67 12.48 -7.22
CA LEU A 359 26.04 13.20 -6.00
C LEU A 359 26.91 12.35 -5.04
N THR A 360 27.25 11.12 -5.42
CA THR A 360 28.30 10.31 -4.82
C THR A 360 29.57 10.46 -5.63
#